data_8a9edad085d58bc626ef65cf597b265b
#
_entry.id   8a9edad085d58bc626ef65cf597b265b
#
_cell.length_a   1.000
_cell.length_b   1.000
_cell.length_c   1.000
_cell.angle_alpha   90.00
_cell.angle_beta   90.00
_cell.angle_gamma   90.00
#
_symmetry.space_group_name_H-M   'P 1'
#
loop_
_entity.id
_entity.type
_entity.pdbx_description
1 polymer ?
#
loop_
_entity_poly.entity_id
_entity_poly.type
_entity_poly.pdbx_seq_one_letter_code
_entity_poly.pdbx_strand_id
1 'polypeptide(L)'
;MGRWSQALTSCVGRFHFINGLIRYCFPARDAATAAPTLRPITVILGGHPFASSLTEEPGRRALMPSDRGDTRSRRGLGCTILLREGVTSVWSVFKFAARAAIWRPTPNPPLVGLSALVGWTLVLALVRGVIQYLDAIPSPVFNPYGLNALIAWLVIAVAVAAFFVRPAARMTFLSAMVALSVLTEVVLSAIKLASTLVLPPSPIGIVISFFPALRTHGLSDWLEGALSISFFLAPLVSWIGGMFAIIRSVEPGARLRLLTRVIALWAALFIAKSLVPHTPVFAGPGFDASNANWWEYARAAQAARRERNADPDIASARLQNLQPALLQAAFARLAPQSKGVTDVYAIGIAGWAEQDVFVKEVDGALGALERSLPINGRSLRLINNAETVEAVPLASRRNFAAAVQAVGQVMNKSEDVLLLFMTSHGNSGGIGLQVPGGGAAVLSAQDVKASLDKEGIKNRVVIVSACFGGVFVPPLASDDSIVLTAADAQSTSFGCATGRDWTYFGDALFKQSLRPGTDFRRAFDHARILIRSWEAMDRLPASNPQGHFGAALTAKLDPVFKAMAGP
;
A
#
# COMPACT_ATOMS: atom_id res chain seq x y z
N MET A 1 -29.86 -18.81 26.27
CA MET A 1 -28.91 -18.00 25.49
C MET A 1 -29.46 -17.84 24.08
N GLY A 2 -30.38 -16.98 23.86
CA GLY A 2 -31.03 -16.76 22.57
C GLY A 2 -31.98 -15.59 22.68
N ARG A 3 -31.49 -14.35 22.52
CA ARG A 3 -32.30 -13.13 22.27
C ARG A 3 -31.49 -11.85 22.05
N TRP A 4 -30.14 -11.95 21.86
CA TRP A 4 -29.28 -10.78 21.64
C TRP A 4 -28.64 -10.71 20.24
N SER A 5 -28.95 -11.63 19.31
CA SER A 5 -28.32 -11.64 17.97
C SER A 5 -29.14 -10.97 16.86
N GLN A 6 -30.34 -10.45 17.14
CA GLN A 6 -31.19 -9.83 16.11
C GLN A 6 -31.28 -8.30 16.14
N ALA A 7 -30.54 -7.63 17.05
CA ALA A 7 -30.57 -6.17 17.16
C ALA A 7 -29.40 -5.46 16.43
N LEU A 8 -28.48 -6.17 15.78
CA LEU A 8 -27.28 -5.59 15.17
C LEU A 8 -27.27 -5.54 13.63
N THR A 9 -28.35 -5.99 12.96
CA THR A 9 -28.35 -6.11 11.47
C THR A 9 -29.20 -5.06 10.74
N SER A 10 -29.69 -4.00 11.39
CA SER A 10 -30.55 -3.00 10.74
C SER A 10 -30.08 -1.54 10.84
N CYS A 11 -28.77 -1.29 10.86
CA CYS A 11 -28.23 0.06 10.76
C CYS A 11 -27.29 0.19 9.57
N VAL A 12 -27.83 0.30 8.35
CA VAL A 12 -27.11 0.78 7.16
C VAL A 12 -27.41 2.27 7.02
N GLY A 13 -26.57 3.13 7.58
CA GLY A 13 -26.62 4.58 7.42
C GLY A 13 -25.45 5.06 6.57
N ARG A 14 -25.73 5.88 5.55
CA ARG A 14 -24.69 6.61 4.79
C ARG A 14 -24.03 7.64 5.70
N PHE A 15 -22.71 7.65 5.68
CA PHE A 15 -21.90 8.63 6.40
C PHE A 15 -21.64 9.84 5.53
N HIS A 16 -21.95 11.05 6.01
CA HIS A 16 -21.44 12.32 5.48
C HIS A 16 -20.55 12.98 6.51
N PHE A 17 -19.33 13.29 6.11
CA PHE A 17 -18.40 14.08 6.89
C PHE A 17 -18.64 15.57 6.60
N ILE A 18 -18.98 16.35 7.61
CA ILE A 18 -18.87 17.80 7.62
C ILE A 18 -18.10 18.16 8.88
N ASN A 19 -16.94 18.77 8.71
CA ASN A 19 -16.05 19.30 9.76
C ASN A 19 -15.75 18.31 10.91
N GLY A 20 -14.85 17.43 10.66
CA GLY A 20 -14.06 16.62 11.58
C GLY A 20 -14.58 16.51 13.01
N LEU A 21 -15.22 15.40 13.38
CA LEU A 21 -15.47 14.98 14.76
C LEU A 21 -16.91 14.92 15.29
N ILE A 22 -17.93 14.71 14.47
CA ILE A 22 -19.25 14.37 15.04
C ILE A 22 -19.90 13.24 14.23
N ARG A 23 -20.21 12.12 14.87
CA ARG A 23 -21.01 11.02 14.30
C ARG A 23 -22.49 11.27 14.60
N TYR A 24 -23.34 11.20 13.55
CA TYR A 24 -24.77 11.12 13.69
C TYR A 24 -25.30 9.77 13.20
N CYS A 25 -26.08 9.08 14.04
CA CYS A 25 -26.88 7.93 13.64
C CYS A 25 -28.33 8.40 13.39
N PHE A 26 -28.89 8.11 12.22
CA PHE A 26 -30.31 8.28 11.95
C PHE A 26 -30.99 6.89 11.87
N PRO A 27 -32.16 6.70 12.49
CA PRO A 27 -32.97 5.50 12.23
C PRO A 27 -33.66 5.61 10.88
N ALA A 28 -33.66 4.51 10.14
CA ALA A 28 -34.42 4.38 8.89
C ALA A 28 -35.93 4.48 9.18
N ARG A 29 -36.61 5.43 8.58
CA ARG A 29 -38.07 5.46 8.47
C ARG A 29 -38.46 5.76 7.03
N ASP A 30 -39.53 5.12 6.63
CA ASP A 30 -40.10 5.10 5.30
C ASP A 30 -40.40 6.48 4.70
N ALA A 31 -40.24 6.54 3.39
CA ALA A 31 -40.46 7.73 2.57
C ALA A 31 -41.94 8.11 2.54
N ALA A 32 -42.27 9.24 3.15
CA ALA A 32 -43.28 10.19 2.63
C ALA A 32 -43.33 11.44 3.52
N THR A 33 -43.10 12.58 2.86
CA THR A 33 -43.51 13.95 3.24
C THR A 33 -42.96 14.60 4.52
N ALA A 34 -42.43 15.81 4.30
CA ALA A 34 -42.12 16.91 5.22
C ALA A 34 -40.66 17.02 5.68
N ALA A 35 -40.04 18.14 5.33
CA ALA A 35 -38.72 18.57 5.75
C ALA A 35 -38.66 18.72 7.29
N PRO A 36 -37.68 18.14 7.97
CA PRO A 36 -37.50 18.38 9.39
C PRO A 36 -36.57 19.58 9.63
N THR A 37 -37.07 20.53 10.38
CA THR A 37 -36.27 21.57 11.02
C THR A 37 -35.31 20.97 12.03
N LEU A 38 -34.01 21.16 11.82
CA LEU A 38 -32.95 20.72 12.74
C LEU A 38 -32.98 21.55 14.02
N ARG A 39 -33.25 20.92 15.18
CA ARG A 39 -32.93 21.47 16.49
C ARG A 39 -31.60 20.91 16.98
N PRO A 40 -30.69 21.73 17.51
CA PRO A 40 -29.44 21.25 18.07
C PRO A 40 -29.69 20.48 19.37
N ILE A 41 -29.11 19.28 19.48
CA ILE A 41 -29.08 18.49 20.73
C ILE A 41 -27.82 18.88 21.50
N THR A 42 -28.00 19.49 22.65
CA THR A 42 -26.93 19.79 23.59
C THR A 42 -26.64 18.53 24.41
N VAL A 43 -25.44 17.97 24.30
CA VAL A 43 -24.99 16.87 25.14
C VAL A 43 -24.47 17.47 26.45
N ILE A 44 -25.22 17.28 27.52
CA ILE A 44 -24.79 17.59 28.89
C ILE A 44 -23.97 16.38 29.37
N LEU A 45 -22.68 16.54 29.55
CA LEU A 45 -21.86 15.58 30.29
C LEU A 45 -22.18 15.73 31.75
N GLY A 46 -22.85 14.72 32.32
CA GLY A 46 -23.27 14.70 33.71
C GLY A 46 -22.06 14.71 34.68
N GLY A 47 -21.97 15.76 35.46
CA GLY A 47 -21.20 15.78 36.69
C GLY A 47 -22.13 15.51 37.86
N HIS A 48 -21.85 14.50 38.65
CA HIS A 48 -22.57 14.21 39.88
C HIS A 48 -22.36 15.33 40.90
N PRO A 49 -23.40 15.84 41.59
CA PRO A 49 -23.22 16.70 42.73
C PRO A 49 -23.08 15.86 44.03
N PHE A 50 -22.00 16.05 44.72
CA PHE A 50 -21.89 15.65 46.14
C PHE A 50 -22.65 16.66 46.95
N ALA A 51 -23.71 16.25 47.63
CA ALA A 51 -24.38 17.00 48.65
C ALA A 51 -23.65 16.79 49.99
N SER A 52 -23.18 17.84 50.58
CA SER A 52 -22.88 17.92 52.02
C SER A 52 -23.67 19.08 52.64
N SER A 53 -24.61 18.71 53.46
CA SER A 53 -25.38 19.57 54.34
C SER A 53 -24.46 20.25 55.36
N LEU A 54 -24.58 21.57 55.55
CA LEU A 54 -24.32 22.27 56.83
C LEU A 54 -25.17 23.54 56.90
N THR A 55 -26.00 23.53 57.85
CA THR A 55 -26.77 24.48 58.65
C THR A 55 -26.56 25.99 58.48
N GLU A 56 -27.70 26.67 58.44
CA GLU A 56 -27.93 28.12 58.60
C GLU A 56 -27.36 28.73 59.89
N GLU A 57 -26.91 29.96 59.77
CA GLU A 57 -27.30 31.06 60.67
C GLU A 57 -27.08 32.43 60.01
N PRO A 58 -27.87 33.48 60.40
CA PRO A 58 -28.06 34.64 59.55
C PRO A 58 -27.36 35.91 60.15
N GLY A 59 -27.06 36.82 59.25
CA GLY A 59 -26.93 38.23 59.68
C GLY A 59 -25.68 38.97 59.22
N ARG A 60 -25.80 39.76 58.14
CA ARG A 60 -25.48 41.19 58.09
C ARG A 60 -25.56 41.77 56.69
N ARG A 61 -26.40 42.80 56.59
CA ARG A 61 -26.47 43.69 55.44
C ARG A 61 -25.16 44.44 55.26
N ALA A 62 -24.63 44.52 54.04
CA ALA A 62 -23.77 45.64 53.60
C ALA A 62 -23.93 45.79 52.04
N LEU A 63 -24.34 46.97 51.72
CA LEU A 63 -24.36 47.79 50.53
C LEU A 63 -23.56 47.28 49.28
N MET A 64 -24.26 47.23 48.17
CA MET A 64 -23.66 47.20 46.81
C MET A 64 -23.01 48.52 46.46
N PRO A 65 -21.99 48.48 45.59
CA PRO A 65 -21.85 49.42 44.50
C PRO A 65 -22.06 48.72 43.15
N SER A 66 -22.88 49.36 42.32
CA SER A 66 -23.09 49.10 40.92
C SER A 66 -21.81 49.30 40.12
N ASP A 67 -21.32 48.27 39.45
CA ASP A 67 -20.33 48.47 38.40
C ASP A 67 -20.76 47.74 37.13
N ARG A 68 -21.15 48.53 36.15
CA ARG A 68 -21.38 48.10 34.78
C ARG A 68 -20.02 47.98 34.11
N GLY A 69 -19.43 46.80 34.11
CA GLY A 69 -18.15 46.47 33.51
C GLY A 69 -18.31 45.42 32.40
N ASP A 70 -18.17 45.88 31.24
CA ASP A 70 -17.82 45.30 29.94
C ASP A 70 -17.53 43.80 29.88
N THR A 71 -18.50 43.00 29.39
CA THR A 71 -18.40 41.55 29.22
C THR A 71 -17.63 41.11 27.96
N ARG A 72 -17.01 42.06 27.21
CA ARG A 72 -16.27 41.74 25.96
C ARG A 72 -14.80 41.38 26.17
N SER A 73 -14.19 41.72 27.30
CA SER A 73 -12.73 41.52 27.55
C SER A 73 -12.36 40.13 28.09
N ARG A 74 -13.29 39.38 28.67
CA ARG A 74 -12.94 38.10 29.36
C ARG A 74 -12.82 36.86 28.42
N ARG A 75 -13.36 36.88 27.20
CA ARG A 75 -13.24 35.75 26.28
C ARG A 75 -11.87 35.67 25.57
N GLY A 76 -11.19 36.79 25.39
CA GLY A 76 -9.84 36.82 24.79
C GLY A 76 -8.74 36.39 25.73
N LEU A 77 -8.84 36.71 27.05
CA LEU A 77 -7.80 36.34 28.03
C LEU A 77 -7.78 34.81 28.32
N GLY A 78 -8.96 34.18 28.37
CA GLY A 78 -9.04 32.73 28.63
C GLY A 78 -8.36 31.87 27.57
N CYS A 79 -8.51 32.25 26.31
CA CYS A 79 -7.89 31.50 25.18
C CYS A 79 -6.37 31.73 25.17
N THR A 80 -5.89 32.92 25.44
CA THR A 80 -4.46 33.25 25.47
C THR A 80 -3.75 32.59 26.66
N ILE A 81 -4.39 32.47 27.81
CA ILE A 81 -3.83 31.79 29.00
C ILE A 81 -3.75 30.29 28.75
N LEU A 82 -4.79 29.67 28.22
CA LEU A 82 -4.80 28.22 27.86
C LEU A 82 -3.74 27.87 26.81
N LEU A 83 -3.53 28.71 25.82
CA LEU A 83 -2.47 28.53 24.81
C LEU A 83 -1.08 28.68 25.45
N ARG A 84 -0.89 29.63 26.35
CA ARG A 84 0.40 29.87 27.02
C ARG A 84 0.76 28.74 27.98
N GLU A 85 -0.20 28.22 28.75
CA GLU A 85 0.01 27.05 29.62
C GLU A 85 0.26 25.78 28.79
N GLY A 86 -0.42 25.59 27.66
CA GLY A 86 -0.20 24.48 26.73
C GLY A 86 1.21 24.48 26.16
N VAL A 87 1.70 25.62 25.68
CA VAL A 87 3.04 25.78 25.14
C VAL A 87 4.13 25.55 26.19
N THR A 88 3.96 26.09 27.40
CA THR A 88 4.93 25.86 28.50
C THR A 88 4.99 24.40 28.91
N SER A 89 3.88 23.68 28.89
CA SER A 89 3.85 22.25 29.21
C SER A 89 4.52 21.39 28.10
N VAL A 90 4.33 21.69 26.82
CA VAL A 90 5.00 21.01 25.70
C VAL A 90 6.51 21.21 25.77
N TRP A 91 6.97 22.42 26.02
CA TRP A 91 8.39 22.74 26.15
C TRP A 91 9.08 22.06 27.35
N SER A 92 8.39 21.94 28.47
CA SER A 92 8.90 21.23 29.64
C SER A 92 9.05 19.72 29.39
N VAL A 93 8.11 19.13 28.68
CA VAL A 93 8.18 17.71 28.23
C VAL A 93 9.34 17.52 27.25
N PHE A 94 9.54 18.45 26.31
CA PHE A 94 10.69 18.39 25.40
C PHE A 94 12.02 18.32 26.15
N LYS A 95 12.25 19.23 27.06
CA LYS A 95 13.48 19.24 27.88
C LYS A 95 13.65 17.92 28.66
N PHE A 96 12.55 17.39 29.19
CA PHE A 96 12.54 16.13 29.92
C PHE A 96 12.88 14.95 28.99
N ALA A 97 12.25 14.85 27.82
CA ALA A 97 12.52 13.81 26.83
C ALA A 97 13.94 13.89 26.25
N ALA A 98 14.44 15.12 26.00
CA ALA A 98 15.80 15.33 25.49
C ALA A 98 16.87 14.89 26.50
N ARG A 99 16.66 15.14 27.81
CA ARG A 99 17.56 14.57 28.84
C ARG A 99 17.49 13.06 28.91
N ALA A 100 16.29 12.50 28.77
CA ALA A 100 16.09 11.05 28.75
C ALA A 100 16.77 10.42 27.53
N ALA A 101 16.72 11.06 26.36
CA ALA A 101 17.37 10.57 25.14
C ALA A 101 18.88 10.34 25.29
N ILE A 102 19.53 11.09 26.19
CA ILE A 102 20.94 10.90 26.60
C ILE A 102 21.08 10.15 27.93
N TRP A 103 20.07 9.35 28.28
CA TRP A 103 19.98 8.46 29.44
C TRP A 103 20.11 9.13 30.80
N ARG A 104 19.87 10.44 30.88
CA ARG A 104 19.93 11.21 32.14
C ARG A 104 18.55 11.32 32.79
N PRO A 105 18.30 10.68 33.92
CA PRO A 105 17.04 10.87 34.66
C PRO A 105 16.91 12.30 35.18
N THR A 106 15.67 12.74 35.33
CA THR A 106 15.34 14.07 35.87
C THR A 106 14.77 13.91 37.30
N PRO A 107 15.36 14.52 38.33
CA PRO A 107 14.91 14.34 39.72
C PRO A 107 13.47 14.80 39.94
N ASN A 108 13.09 15.91 39.32
CA ASN A 108 11.75 16.48 39.36
C ASN A 108 11.13 16.52 37.97
N PRO A 109 10.46 15.45 37.53
CA PRO A 109 9.81 15.41 36.22
C PRO A 109 8.63 16.42 36.19
N PRO A 110 8.36 17.04 35.02
CA PRO A 110 7.26 17.99 34.91
C PRO A 110 5.92 17.28 35.11
N LEU A 111 5.02 17.82 35.91
CA LEU A 111 3.64 17.35 35.96
C LEU A 111 2.86 18.00 34.82
N VAL A 112 2.34 17.18 33.91
CA VAL A 112 1.63 17.65 32.73
C VAL A 112 0.26 16.97 32.56
N GLY A 113 -0.66 17.69 31.92
CA GLY A 113 -2.01 17.22 31.67
C GLY A 113 -2.15 16.59 30.26
N LEU A 114 -3.39 16.27 29.89
CA LEU A 114 -3.78 15.71 28.63
C LEU A 114 -3.36 16.59 27.43
N SER A 115 -3.37 17.90 27.57
CA SER A 115 -2.97 18.85 26.52
C SER A 115 -1.55 18.64 26.04
N ALA A 116 -0.61 18.29 26.91
CA ALA A 116 0.76 17.97 26.53
C ALA A 116 0.84 16.66 25.74
N LEU A 117 0.09 15.63 26.13
CA LEU A 117 0.02 14.37 25.38
C LEU A 117 -0.56 14.58 23.98
N VAL A 118 -1.68 15.31 23.87
CA VAL A 118 -2.30 15.65 22.57
C VAL A 118 -1.33 16.45 21.72
N GLY A 119 -0.68 17.49 22.29
CA GLY A 119 0.30 18.31 21.57
C GLY A 119 1.45 17.47 21.00
N TRP A 120 2.06 16.60 21.81
CA TRP A 120 3.15 15.73 21.34
C TRP A 120 2.70 14.68 20.36
N THR A 121 1.47 14.16 20.47
CA THR A 121 0.90 13.23 19.48
C THR A 121 0.70 13.91 18.14
N LEU A 122 0.23 15.15 18.11
CA LEU A 122 0.13 15.95 16.88
C LEU A 122 1.50 16.23 16.26
N VAL A 123 2.49 16.57 17.09
CA VAL A 123 3.88 16.74 16.62
C VAL A 123 4.43 15.44 16.02
N LEU A 124 4.20 14.30 16.65
CA LEU A 124 4.62 12.99 16.12
C LEU A 124 3.94 12.67 14.79
N ALA A 125 2.63 12.91 14.69
CA ALA A 125 1.88 12.72 13.45
C ALA A 125 2.40 13.62 12.32
N LEU A 126 2.67 14.88 12.62
CA LEU A 126 3.22 15.85 11.67
C LEU A 126 4.62 15.45 11.21
N VAL A 127 5.53 15.13 12.14
CA VAL A 127 6.91 14.73 11.81
C VAL A 127 6.92 13.47 10.95
N ARG A 128 6.16 12.44 11.32
CA ARG A 128 6.01 11.23 10.50
C ARG A 128 5.39 11.52 9.13
N GLY A 129 4.36 12.34 9.09
CA GLY A 129 3.72 12.74 7.83
C GLY A 129 4.70 13.44 6.90
N VAL A 130 5.48 14.39 7.40
CA VAL A 130 6.50 15.10 6.61
C VAL A 130 7.59 14.14 6.10
N ILE A 131 8.13 13.27 6.97
CA ILE A 131 9.17 12.30 6.58
C ILE A 131 8.65 11.38 5.49
N GLN A 132 7.46 10.81 5.68
CA GLN A 132 6.85 9.89 4.71
C GLN A 132 6.47 10.59 3.40
N TYR A 133 6.04 11.86 3.46
CA TYR A 133 5.81 12.69 2.29
C TYR A 133 7.08 12.88 1.48
N LEU A 134 8.19 13.21 2.13
CA LEU A 134 9.50 13.38 1.49
C LEU A 134 10.02 12.06 0.90
N ASP A 135 9.81 10.93 1.60
CA ASP A 135 10.19 9.59 1.12
C ASP A 135 9.35 9.14 -0.09
N ALA A 136 8.16 9.70 -0.29
CA ALA A 136 7.23 9.36 -1.35
C ALA A 136 7.33 10.26 -2.61
N ILE A 137 8.22 11.27 -2.63
CA ILE A 137 8.47 12.11 -3.81
C ILE A 137 8.99 11.21 -4.97
N PRO A 138 8.57 11.43 -6.23
CA PRO A 138 7.92 12.63 -6.78
C PRO A 138 6.39 12.66 -6.71
N SER A 139 5.71 11.58 -6.36
CA SER A 139 4.24 11.54 -6.35
C SER A 139 3.70 10.93 -5.04
N PRO A 140 3.71 11.71 -3.94
CA PRO A 140 3.17 11.26 -2.66
C PRO A 140 1.65 11.12 -2.71
N VAL A 141 1.13 9.96 -2.32
CA VAL A 141 -0.30 9.67 -2.20
C VAL A 141 -0.67 9.61 -0.72
N PHE A 142 -1.68 10.39 -0.30
CA PHE A 142 -2.17 10.38 1.07
C PHE A 142 -2.97 9.10 1.35
N ASN A 143 -2.55 8.38 2.40
CA ASN A 143 -3.22 7.17 2.87
C ASN A 143 -3.88 7.42 4.25
N PRO A 144 -5.22 7.56 4.31
CA PRO A 144 -5.91 7.80 5.58
C PRO A 144 -5.76 6.64 6.58
N TYR A 145 -5.51 5.42 6.10
CA TYR A 145 -5.30 4.25 6.97
C TYR A 145 -3.97 4.29 7.73
N GLY A 146 -3.00 5.10 7.29
CA GLY A 146 -1.76 5.34 8.02
C GLY A 146 -1.97 5.97 9.39
N LEU A 147 -3.03 6.74 9.57
CA LEU A 147 -3.42 7.32 10.87
C LEU A 147 -3.92 6.25 11.84
N ASN A 148 -4.53 5.17 11.36
CA ASN A 148 -5.03 4.09 12.22
C ASN A 148 -3.90 3.40 12.98
N ALA A 149 -2.73 3.24 12.38
CA ALA A 149 -1.55 2.67 13.02
C ALA A 149 -1.07 3.56 14.19
N LEU A 150 -1.08 4.88 14.01
CA LEU A 150 -0.72 5.84 15.05
C LEU A 150 -1.73 5.83 16.22
N ILE A 151 -3.03 5.82 15.91
CA ILE A 151 -4.11 5.76 16.90
C ILE A 151 -4.04 4.45 17.69
N ALA A 152 -3.90 3.32 17.01
CA ALA A 152 -3.79 2.00 17.64
C ALA A 152 -2.56 1.94 18.57
N TRP A 153 -1.41 2.45 18.13
CA TRP A 153 -0.22 2.52 18.95
C TRP A 153 -0.43 3.38 20.22
N LEU A 154 -1.10 4.53 20.08
CA LEU A 154 -1.40 5.40 21.22
C LEU A 154 -2.36 4.72 22.21
N VAL A 155 -3.41 4.05 21.74
CA VAL A 155 -4.35 3.31 22.60
C VAL A 155 -3.62 2.21 23.37
N ILE A 156 -2.75 1.45 22.71
CA ILE A 156 -1.93 0.41 23.33
C ILE A 156 -0.97 1.02 24.35
N ALA A 157 -0.31 2.12 24.00
CA ALA A 157 0.59 2.82 24.92
C ALA A 157 -0.13 3.30 26.18
N VAL A 158 -1.35 3.83 26.05
CA VAL A 158 -2.20 4.23 27.18
C VAL A 158 -2.57 3.02 28.03
N ALA A 159 -3.01 1.91 27.43
CA ALA A 159 -3.35 0.69 28.16
C ALA A 159 -2.15 0.11 28.93
N VAL A 160 -0.99 0.04 28.28
CA VAL A 160 0.26 -0.41 28.91
C VAL A 160 0.70 0.52 30.03
N ALA A 161 0.66 1.85 29.84
CA ALA A 161 0.97 2.83 30.87
C ALA A 161 0.00 2.74 32.06
N ALA A 162 -1.29 2.46 31.80
CA ALA A 162 -2.28 2.28 32.85
C ALA A 162 -1.92 1.10 33.77
N PHE A 163 -1.28 0.07 33.23
CA PHE A 163 -0.87 -1.12 34.00
C PHE A 163 0.45 -0.94 34.73
N PHE A 164 1.46 -0.33 34.10
CA PHE A 164 2.83 -0.27 34.63
C PHE A 164 3.18 1.02 35.37
N VAL A 165 2.43 2.11 35.19
CA VAL A 165 2.76 3.45 35.73
C VAL A 165 1.68 3.96 36.68
N ARG A 166 2.09 4.54 37.79
CA ARG A 166 1.17 5.12 38.79
C ARG A 166 0.26 6.20 38.17
N PRO A 167 -1.02 6.29 38.56
CA PRO A 167 -1.98 7.24 37.97
C PRO A 167 -1.46 8.68 37.85
N ALA A 168 -0.84 9.21 38.90
CA ALA A 168 -0.32 10.58 38.93
C ALA A 168 0.82 10.85 37.93
N ALA A 169 1.56 9.81 37.50
CA ALA A 169 2.70 9.93 36.59
C ALA A 169 2.37 9.57 35.14
N ARG A 170 1.18 9.01 34.85
CA ARG A 170 0.83 8.46 33.53
C ARG A 170 0.90 9.50 32.42
N MET A 171 0.36 10.69 32.62
CA MET A 171 0.35 11.74 31.59
C MET A 171 1.76 12.23 31.27
N THR A 172 2.58 12.43 32.31
CA THR A 172 4.00 12.79 32.14
C THR A 172 4.78 11.69 31.41
N PHE A 173 4.58 10.44 31.82
CA PHE A 173 5.20 9.29 31.17
C PHE A 173 4.82 9.17 29.68
N LEU A 174 3.52 9.19 29.37
CA LEU A 174 3.01 9.07 27.99
C LEU A 174 3.50 10.23 27.11
N SER A 175 3.41 11.47 27.62
CA SER A 175 3.87 12.65 26.88
C SER A 175 5.37 12.61 26.61
N ALA A 176 6.18 12.17 27.59
CA ALA A 176 7.62 12.02 27.43
C ALA A 176 7.99 10.88 26.48
N MET A 177 7.25 9.76 26.50
CA MET A 177 7.43 8.64 25.59
C MET A 177 7.14 9.06 24.13
N VAL A 178 6.06 9.80 23.91
CA VAL A 178 5.74 10.33 22.57
C VAL A 178 6.80 11.34 22.11
N ALA A 179 7.23 12.24 22.97
CA ALA A 179 8.30 13.20 22.68
C ALA A 179 9.64 12.51 22.38
N LEU A 180 10.00 11.46 23.12
CA LEU A 180 11.19 10.64 22.86
C LEU A 180 11.07 9.96 21.49
N SER A 181 9.89 9.47 21.11
CA SER A 181 9.66 8.89 19.79
C SER A 181 9.84 9.93 18.68
N VAL A 182 9.39 11.17 18.85
CA VAL A 182 9.66 12.27 17.90
C VAL A 182 11.15 12.51 17.73
N LEU A 183 11.89 12.62 18.84
CA LEU A 183 13.35 12.82 18.80
C LEU A 183 14.05 11.66 18.05
N THR A 184 13.64 10.43 18.30
CA THR A 184 14.20 9.24 17.64
C THR A 184 13.90 9.25 16.14
N GLU A 185 12.68 9.57 15.72
CA GLU A 185 12.30 9.68 14.30
C GLU A 185 13.12 10.76 13.57
N VAL A 186 13.31 11.93 14.19
CA VAL A 186 14.11 13.01 13.61
C VAL A 186 15.57 12.59 13.45
N VAL A 187 16.16 11.97 14.48
CA VAL A 187 17.55 11.49 14.42
C VAL A 187 17.72 10.42 13.35
N LEU A 188 16.80 9.44 13.28
CA LEU A 188 16.83 8.40 12.25
C LEU A 188 16.74 8.97 10.85
N SER A 189 15.85 9.97 10.64
CA SER A 189 15.70 10.61 9.34
C SER A 189 16.93 11.43 8.95
N ALA A 190 17.56 12.07 9.93
CA ALA A 190 18.84 12.79 9.71
C ALA A 190 19.96 11.80 9.33
N ILE A 191 20.05 10.65 10.00
CA ILE A 191 21.02 9.60 9.68
C ILE A 191 20.76 9.03 8.27
N LYS A 192 19.49 8.75 7.93
CA LYS A 192 19.08 8.29 6.61
C LYS A 192 19.49 9.29 5.52
N LEU A 193 19.18 10.57 5.73
CA LEU A 193 19.56 11.64 4.81
C LEU A 193 21.09 11.74 4.67
N ALA A 194 21.84 11.67 5.77
CA ALA A 194 23.29 11.66 5.74
C ALA A 194 23.83 10.43 4.97
N SER A 195 23.25 9.24 5.17
CA SER A 195 23.66 8.05 4.43
C SER A 195 23.43 8.16 2.93
N THR A 196 22.30 8.75 2.50
CA THR A 196 22.01 8.98 1.07
C THR A 196 22.96 10.01 0.43
N LEU A 197 23.54 10.92 1.23
CA LEU A 197 24.52 11.90 0.75
C LEU A 197 25.95 11.34 0.69
N VAL A 198 26.27 10.33 1.48
CA VAL A 198 27.64 9.80 1.64
C VAL A 198 27.85 8.49 0.87
N LEU A 199 26.83 7.64 0.75
CA LEU A 199 26.94 6.33 0.08
C LEU A 199 26.68 6.43 -1.44
N PRO A 200 27.29 5.54 -2.27
CA PRO A 200 27.01 5.51 -3.71
C PRO A 200 25.49 5.34 -3.99
N PRO A 201 24.92 6.04 -4.99
CA PRO A 201 25.56 6.77 -6.08
C PRO A 201 25.90 8.26 -5.83
N SER A 202 26.11 8.68 -4.57
CA SER A 202 26.41 10.06 -4.26
C SER A 202 27.75 10.52 -4.87
N PRO A 203 27.95 11.83 -5.10
CA PRO A 203 29.22 12.37 -5.56
C PRO A 203 30.40 12.00 -4.66
N ILE A 204 30.18 11.93 -3.33
CA ILE A 204 31.20 11.56 -2.35
C ILE A 204 31.51 10.06 -2.45
N GLY A 205 30.50 9.19 -2.58
CA GLY A 205 30.65 7.76 -2.80
C GLY A 205 31.40 7.45 -4.11
N ILE A 206 31.15 8.23 -5.16
CA ILE A 206 31.92 8.15 -6.42
C ILE A 206 33.40 8.51 -6.18
N VAL A 207 33.69 9.57 -5.43
CA VAL A 207 35.09 9.95 -5.10
C VAL A 207 35.77 8.85 -4.29
N ILE A 208 35.10 8.24 -3.31
CA ILE A 208 35.63 7.12 -2.51
C ILE A 208 35.95 5.91 -3.42
N SER A 209 35.12 5.66 -4.45
CA SER A 209 35.30 4.55 -5.38
C SER A 209 36.56 4.69 -6.28
N PHE A 210 37.12 5.89 -6.40
CA PHE A 210 38.40 6.14 -7.13
C PHE A 210 39.66 5.82 -6.33
N PHE A 211 39.55 5.48 -5.03
CA PHE A 211 40.72 5.06 -4.23
C PHE A 211 40.81 3.53 -4.16
N PRO A 212 41.63 2.87 -5.00
CA PRO A 212 41.75 1.42 -5.05
C PRO A 212 42.17 0.77 -3.72
N ALA A 213 42.94 1.47 -2.91
CA ALA A 213 43.42 1.02 -1.61
C ALA A 213 42.30 0.83 -0.58
N LEU A 214 41.18 1.54 -0.71
CA LEU A 214 40.01 1.38 0.16
C LEU A 214 39.08 0.24 -0.30
N ARG A 215 39.18 -0.16 -1.57
CA ARG A 215 38.38 -1.24 -2.18
C ARG A 215 38.96 -2.64 -1.93
N THR A 216 40.29 -2.75 -1.80
CA THR A 216 40.98 -4.05 -1.72
C THR A 216 40.98 -4.71 -0.33
N HIS A 217 40.51 -4.05 0.72
CA HIS A 217 40.59 -4.55 2.08
C HIS A 217 39.21 -4.86 2.74
N GLY A 218 38.11 -4.93 1.98
CA GLY A 218 36.79 -5.18 2.56
C GLY A 218 36.29 -4.08 3.52
N LEU A 219 37.01 -2.94 3.58
CA LEU A 219 36.71 -1.83 4.48
C LEU A 219 35.38 -1.16 4.14
N SER A 220 35.03 -1.10 2.83
CA SER A 220 33.72 -0.60 2.37
C SER A 220 32.57 -1.48 2.87
N ASP A 221 32.71 -2.80 2.73
CA ASP A 221 31.68 -3.77 3.14
C ASP A 221 31.51 -3.80 4.67
N TRP A 222 32.64 -3.68 5.39
CA TRP A 222 32.62 -3.56 6.85
C TRP A 222 31.99 -2.24 7.31
N LEU A 223 32.26 -1.11 6.65
CA LEU A 223 31.66 0.18 6.95
C LEU A 223 30.17 0.20 6.62
N GLU A 224 29.75 -0.37 5.50
CA GLU A 224 28.32 -0.54 5.17
C GLU A 224 27.62 -1.43 6.18
N GLY A 225 28.22 -2.55 6.57
CA GLY A 225 27.71 -3.43 7.60
C GLY A 225 27.62 -2.75 8.96
N ALA A 226 28.67 -2.03 9.38
CA ALA A 226 28.69 -1.30 10.64
C ALA A 226 27.69 -0.12 10.66
N LEU A 227 27.53 0.62 9.55
CA LEU A 227 26.51 1.67 9.41
C LEU A 227 25.10 1.09 9.45
N SER A 228 24.85 -0.02 8.75
CA SER A 228 23.56 -0.70 8.76
C SER A 228 23.20 -1.22 10.15
N ILE A 229 24.14 -1.87 10.84
CA ILE A 229 23.95 -2.34 12.22
C ILE A 229 23.72 -1.16 13.18
N SER A 230 24.52 -0.10 13.07
CA SER A 230 24.35 1.10 13.91
C SER A 230 23.02 1.81 13.65
N PHE A 231 22.58 1.84 12.40
CA PHE A 231 21.27 2.39 12.02
C PHE A 231 20.10 1.69 12.74
N PHE A 232 20.18 0.36 12.94
CA PHE A 232 19.16 -0.39 13.68
C PHE A 232 19.37 -0.38 15.19
N LEU A 233 20.60 -0.53 15.65
CA LEU A 233 20.89 -0.68 17.09
C LEU A 233 20.92 0.65 17.84
N ALA A 234 21.49 1.71 17.30
CA ALA A 234 21.64 2.97 18.03
C ALA A 234 20.29 3.60 18.43
N PRO A 235 19.25 3.65 17.55
CA PRO A 235 17.94 4.14 17.95
C PRO A 235 17.24 3.24 18.96
N LEU A 236 17.38 1.92 18.80
CA LEU A 236 16.80 0.96 19.73
C LEU A 236 17.43 1.11 21.13
N VAL A 237 18.74 1.17 21.22
CA VAL A 237 19.48 1.35 22.47
C VAL A 237 19.18 2.73 23.08
N SER A 238 19.15 3.79 22.26
CA SER A 238 18.78 5.15 22.72
C SER A 238 17.35 5.20 23.25
N TRP A 239 16.41 4.55 22.56
CA TRP A 239 15.00 4.50 22.98
C TRP A 239 14.82 3.69 24.27
N ILE A 240 15.46 2.52 24.40
CA ILE A 240 15.42 1.70 25.62
C ILE A 240 16.04 2.48 26.80
N GLY A 241 17.22 3.06 26.60
CA GLY A 241 17.89 3.86 27.64
C GLY A 241 17.09 5.11 28.03
N GLY A 242 16.46 5.76 27.05
CA GLY A 242 15.57 6.90 27.27
C GLY A 242 14.32 6.51 28.06
N MET A 243 13.68 5.39 27.73
CA MET A 243 12.55 4.85 28.48
C MET A 243 12.93 4.49 29.92
N PHE A 244 14.11 3.89 30.12
CA PHE A 244 14.65 3.63 31.46
C PHE A 244 14.83 4.93 32.25
N ALA A 245 15.38 5.98 31.64
CA ALA A 245 15.56 7.29 32.29
C ALA A 245 14.21 7.95 32.63
N ILE A 246 13.21 7.84 31.73
CA ILE A 246 11.85 8.37 31.99
C ILE A 246 11.21 7.65 33.16
N ILE A 247 11.18 6.31 33.16
CA ILE A 247 10.56 5.52 34.24
C ILE A 247 11.26 5.78 35.56
N ARG A 248 12.59 5.81 35.56
CA ARG A 248 13.36 6.12 36.77
C ARG A 248 13.06 7.51 37.34
N SER A 249 12.70 8.46 36.48
CA SER A 249 12.32 9.81 36.89
C SER A 249 10.92 9.87 37.50
N VAL A 250 9.95 9.14 36.89
CA VAL A 250 8.55 9.17 37.32
C VAL A 250 8.22 8.15 38.41
N GLU A 251 9.01 7.07 38.52
CA GLU A 251 8.84 6.00 39.52
C GLU A 251 10.18 5.64 40.15
N PRO A 252 10.69 6.39 41.14
CA PRO A 252 11.91 6.05 41.85
C PRO A 252 11.73 4.71 42.59
N GLY A 253 12.63 3.74 42.36
CA GLY A 253 12.58 2.43 43.01
C GLY A 253 13.90 1.68 42.93
N ALA A 254 13.95 0.48 43.53
CA ALA A 254 15.14 -0.38 43.45
C ALA A 254 15.47 -0.72 41.99
N ARG A 255 16.75 -0.62 41.60
CA ARG A 255 17.23 -0.75 40.22
C ARG A 255 16.74 -2.03 39.53
N LEU A 256 16.70 -3.16 40.24
CA LEU A 256 16.25 -4.46 39.67
C LEU A 256 14.76 -4.46 39.35
N ARG A 257 13.90 -3.95 40.24
CA ARG A 257 12.45 -3.81 39.99
C ARG A 257 12.14 -2.83 38.84
N LEU A 258 12.96 -1.81 38.70
CA LEU A 258 12.84 -0.86 37.60
C LEU A 258 13.21 -1.50 36.27
N LEU A 259 14.30 -2.26 36.22
CA LEU A 259 14.75 -2.97 35.01
C LEU A 259 13.70 -3.99 34.51
N THR A 260 13.14 -4.79 35.42
CA THR A 260 12.09 -5.76 35.06
C THR A 260 10.84 -5.07 34.50
N ARG A 261 10.42 -3.92 35.07
CA ARG A 261 9.30 -3.13 34.54
C ARG A 261 9.58 -2.54 33.18
N VAL A 262 10.79 -2.02 32.94
CA VAL A 262 11.20 -1.49 31.63
C VAL A 262 11.20 -2.59 30.58
N ILE A 263 11.75 -3.75 30.89
CA ILE A 263 11.78 -4.90 29.99
C ILE A 263 10.34 -5.37 29.68
N ALA A 264 9.50 -5.51 30.71
CA ALA A 264 8.10 -5.94 30.51
C ALA A 264 7.29 -4.90 29.72
N LEU A 265 7.47 -3.62 29.98
CA LEU A 265 6.86 -2.53 29.23
C LEU A 265 7.30 -2.54 27.76
N TRP A 266 8.61 -2.70 27.55
CA TRP A 266 9.16 -2.77 26.19
C TRP A 266 8.65 -4.00 25.43
N ALA A 267 8.64 -5.17 26.05
CA ALA A 267 8.10 -6.38 25.45
C ALA A 267 6.62 -6.23 25.10
N ALA A 268 5.81 -5.65 26.00
CA ALA A 268 4.40 -5.40 25.74
C ALA A 268 4.19 -4.42 24.56
N LEU A 269 4.94 -3.32 24.51
CA LEU A 269 4.87 -2.35 23.41
C LEU A 269 5.38 -2.96 22.08
N PHE A 270 6.42 -3.80 22.14
CA PHE A 270 6.97 -4.47 20.97
C PHE A 270 5.97 -5.49 20.38
N ILE A 271 5.40 -6.35 21.24
CA ILE A 271 4.36 -7.31 20.83
C ILE A 271 3.16 -6.58 20.23
N ALA A 272 2.69 -5.54 20.93
CA ALA A 272 1.56 -4.73 20.46
C ALA A 272 1.85 -4.05 19.12
N LYS A 273 3.06 -3.50 18.94
CA LYS A 273 3.51 -2.92 17.67
C LYS A 273 3.57 -3.95 16.54
N SER A 274 3.94 -5.19 16.87
CA SER A 274 4.00 -6.29 15.89
C SER A 274 2.62 -6.75 15.43
N LEU A 275 1.58 -6.54 16.25
CA LEU A 275 0.19 -6.89 15.94
C LEU A 275 -0.52 -5.79 15.11
N VAL A 276 -0.02 -4.57 15.13
CA VAL A 276 -0.61 -3.44 14.39
C VAL A 276 0.06 -3.32 13.02
N PRO A 277 -0.68 -3.36 11.93
CA PRO A 277 -0.12 -3.17 10.60
C PRO A 277 0.53 -1.80 10.43
N HIS A 278 1.71 -1.77 9.83
CA HIS A 278 2.46 -0.54 9.58
C HIS A 278 2.10 -0.04 8.19
N THR A 279 1.06 0.77 8.12
CA THR A 279 0.70 1.48 6.89
C THR A 279 1.26 2.90 6.94
N PRO A 280 1.93 3.39 5.89
CA PRO A 280 2.40 4.78 5.85
C PRO A 280 1.24 5.74 5.67
N VAL A 281 1.37 6.98 6.20
CA VAL A 281 0.41 8.09 5.99
C VAL A 281 0.54 8.65 4.57
N PHE A 282 1.76 8.66 4.03
CA PHE A 282 2.03 8.95 2.63
C PHE A 282 2.77 7.77 2.01
N ALA A 283 2.29 7.32 0.86
CA ALA A 283 2.85 6.23 0.10
C ALA A 283 3.39 6.73 -1.25
N GLY A 284 4.33 5.99 -1.83
CA GLY A 284 4.89 6.29 -3.14
C GLY A 284 3.92 5.99 -4.29
N PRO A 285 4.34 6.28 -5.53
CA PRO A 285 3.54 6.05 -6.73
C PRO A 285 3.14 4.58 -6.86
N GLY A 286 1.88 4.33 -7.22
CA GLY A 286 1.30 3.00 -7.34
C GLY A 286 0.52 2.50 -6.12
N PHE A 287 0.48 3.27 -5.02
CA PHE A 287 -0.38 2.97 -3.89
C PHE A 287 -1.79 3.51 -4.13
N ASP A 288 -2.74 2.61 -4.32
CA ASP A 288 -4.17 2.99 -4.42
C ASP A 288 -4.81 2.98 -3.03
N ALA A 289 -4.92 4.17 -2.45
CA ALA A 289 -5.56 4.36 -1.14
C ALA A 289 -7.10 4.26 -1.20
N SER A 290 -7.69 4.38 -2.38
CA SER A 290 -9.15 4.52 -2.54
C SER A 290 -9.90 3.19 -2.39
N ASN A 291 -9.22 2.05 -2.61
CA ASN A 291 -9.80 0.71 -2.62
C ASN A 291 -9.17 -0.25 -1.60
N ALA A 292 -8.14 0.16 -0.88
CA ALA A 292 -7.48 -0.71 0.08
C ALA A 292 -8.31 -0.84 1.37
N ASN A 293 -8.98 -1.96 1.51
CA ASN A 293 -9.48 -2.40 2.81
C ASN A 293 -8.25 -2.65 3.72
N TRP A 294 -8.22 -1.98 4.90
CA TRP A 294 -7.11 -2.08 5.85
C TRP A 294 -6.71 -3.53 6.20
N TRP A 295 -7.68 -4.44 6.30
CA TRP A 295 -7.43 -5.86 6.58
C TRP A 295 -6.82 -6.61 5.39
N GLU A 296 -7.16 -6.26 4.18
CA GLU A 296 -6.56 -6.84 2.97
C GLU A 296 -5.13 -6.37 2.79
N TYR A 297 -4.88 -5.07 2.99
CA TYR A 297 -3.53 -4.54 3.03
C TYR A 297 -2.69 -5.20 4.14
N ALA A 298 -3.25 -5.39 5.33
CA ALA A 298 -2.57 -6.05 6.44
C ALA A 298 -2.24 -7.51 6.14
N ARG A 299 -3.17 -8.24 5.51
CA ARG A 299 -2.97 -9.63 5.09
C ARG A 299 -1.92 -9.72 3.98
N ALA A 300 -1.98 -8.88 2.97
CA ALA A 300 -1.00 -8.81 1.91
C ALA A 300 0.41 -8.45 2.43
N ALA A 301 0.51 -7.48 3.35
CA ALA A 301 1.76 -7.12 3.99
C ALA A 301 2.32 -8.25 4.90
N GLN A 302 1.46 -9.04 5.55
CA GLN A 302 1.87 -10.22 6.31
C GLN A 302 2.31 -11.36 5.40
N ALA A 303 1.60 -11.60 4.29
CA ALA A 303 1.98 -12.59 3.29
C ALA A 303 3.36 -12.26 2.70
N ALA A 304 3.57 -11.03 2.25
CA ALA A 304 4.86 -10.54 1.75
C ALA A 304 6.01 -10.59 2.80
N ARG A 305 5.70 -10.49 4.11
CA ARG A 305 6.70 -10.69 5.17
C ARG A 305 7.01 -12.17 5.41
N ARG A 306 6.01 -13.06 5.31
CA ARG A 306 6.22 -14.50 5.43
C ARG A 306 7.05 -15.03 4.27
N GLU A 307 6.83 -14.53 3.07
CA GLU A 307 7.62 -14.84 1.88
C GLU A 307 9.06 -14.35 1.99
N ARG A 308 9.29 -13.15 2.51
CA ARG A 308 10.65 -12.61 2.76
C ARG A 308 11.43 -13.38 3.84
N ASN A 309 10.74 -14.01 4.80
CA ASN A 309 11.35 -14.79 5.88
C ASN A 309 11.44 -16.29 5.57
N ALA A 310 10.83 -16.76 4.46
CA ALA A 310 11.09 -18.09 3.93
C ALA A 310 12.49 -18.08 3.28
N ASP A 311 13.27 -19.12 3.51
CA ASP A 311 14.59 -19.24 2.86
C ASP A 311 14.39 -19.18 1.34
N PRO A 312 14.81 -18.09 0.66
CA PRO A 312 14.48 -17.87 -0.74
C PRO A 312 15.12 -18.92 -1.65
N ASP A 313 16.23 -19.53 -1.24
CA ASP A 313 16.94 -20.52 -2.03
C ASP A 313 16.21 -21.87 -2.03
N ILE A 314 15.68 -22.29 -0.89
CA ILE A 314 14.92 -23.54 -0.78
C ILE A 314 13.57 -23.42 -1.50
N ALA A 315 12.86 -22.34 -1.30
CA ALA A 315 11.57 -22.08 -1.98
C ALA A 315 11.76 -21.98 -3.49
N SER A 316 12.77 -21.27 -3.96
CA SER A 316 13.11 -21.12 -5.38
C SER A 316 13.48 -22.46 -6.04
N ALA A 317 14.31 -23.30 -5.38
CA ALA A 317 14.69 -24.62 -5.89
C ALA A 317 13.48 -25.55 -6.00
N ARG A 318 12.60 -25.58 -5.00
CA ARG A 318 11.35 -26.36 -5.04
C ARG A 318 10.47 -25.96 -6.22
N LEU A 319 10.21 -24.65 -6.39
CA LEU A 319 9.39 -24.12 -7.45
C LEU A 319 9.99 -24.43 -8.83
N GLN A 320 11.31 -24.32 -9.00
CA GLN A 320 11.98 -24.66 -10.25
C GLN A 320 11.86 -26.15 -10.59
N ASN A 321 11.92 -27.03 -9.60
CA ASN A 321 11.78 -28.49 -9.80
C ASN A 321 10.36 -28.90 -10.21
N LEU A 322 9.33 -28.13 -9.85
CA LEU A 322 7.95 -28.37 -10.27
C LEU A 322 7.67 -27.96 -11.73
N GLN A 323 8.44 -27.02 -12.29
CA GLN A 323 8.11 -26.43 -13.59
C GLN A 323 8.01 -27.43 -14.75
N PRO A 324 8.92 -28.44 -14.91
CA PRO A 324 8.82 -29.38 -16.00
C PRO A 324 7.49 -30.15 -16.01
N ALA A 325 7.03 -30.61 -14.84
CA ALA A 325 5.79 -31.37 -14.72
C ALA A 325 4.55 -30.47 -14.98
N LEU A 326 4.55 -29.25 -14.43
CA LEU A 326 3.47 -28.28 -14.64
C LEU A 326 3.35 -27.86 -16.12
N LEU A 327 4.48 -27.62 -16.79
CA LEU A 327 4.51 -27.28 -18.21
C LEU A 327 4.02 -28.46 -19.05
N GLN A 328 4.50 -29.69 -18.79
CA GLN A 328 4.06 -30.87 -19.50
C GLN A 328 2.54 -31.08 -19.35
N ALA A 329 2.02 -30.97 -18.14
CA ALA A 329 0.57 -31.07 -17.90
C ALA A 329 -0.24 -29.98 -18.60
N ALA A 330 0.28 -28.75 -18.66
CA ALA A 330 -0.37 -27.65 -19.39
C ALA A 330 -0.36 -27.88 -20.90
N PHE A 331 0.77 -28.29 -21.46
CA PHE A 331 0.90 -28.53 -22.91
C PHE A 331 0.08 -29.73 -23.41
N ALA A 332 -0.04 -30.77 -22.58
CA ALA A 332 -0.87 -31.94 -22.90
C ALA A 332 -2.38 -31.63 -23.03
N ARG A 333 -2.82 -30.46 -22.53
CA ARG A 333 -4.22 -30.00 -22.63
C ARG A 333 -4.49 -29.15 -23.88
N LEU A 334 -3.45 -28.76 -24.61
CA LEU A 334 -3.63 -27.98 -25.82
C LEU A 334 -4.32 -28.81 -26.93
N ALA A 335 -5.47 -28.32 -27.37
CA ALA A 335 -6.16 -28.92 -28.51
C ALA A 335 -5.33 -28.71 -29.81
N PRO A 336 -5.24 -29.71 -30.67
CA PRO A 336 -4.57 -29.58 -31.95
C PRO A 336 -5.31 -28.62 -32.88
N GLN A 337 -4.63 -28.17 -33.95
CA GLN A 337 -5.21 -27.31 -34.97
C GLN A 337 -6.34 -28.04 -35.72
N SER A 338 -7.31 -27.28 -36.24
CA SER A 338 -8.42 -27.73 -37.05
C SER A 338 -8.15 -27.35 -38.50
N LYS A 339 -7.97 -28.35 -39.40
CA LYS A 339 -7.61 -28.10 -40.81
C LYS A 339 -8.63 -27.21 -41.51
N GLY A 340 -8.16 -26.13 -42.14
CA GLY A 340 -8.98 -25.20 -42.93
C GLY A 340 -9.81 -24.23 -42.07
N VAL A 341 -9.53 -24.16 -40.78
CA VAL A 341 -10.15 -23.22 -39.82
C VAL A 341 -9.05 -22.38 -39.16
N THR A 342 -9.26 -21.10 -39.07
CA THR A 342 -8.35 -20.25 -38.30
C THR A 342 -8.59 -20.45 -36.80
N ASP A 343 -7.77 -21.30 -36.17
CA ASP A 343 -7.78 -21.48 -34.72
C ASP A 343 -7.01 -20.33 -34.05
N VAL A 344 -7.41 -19.97 -32.82
CA VAL A 344 -6.70 -18.98 -32.00
C VAL A 344 -6.15 -19.67 -30.78
N TYR A 345 -4.83 -19.64 -30.61
CA TYR A 345 -4.13 -20.08 -29.41
C TYR A 345 -3.87 -18.88 -28.53
N ALA A 346 -4.02 -19.00 -27.21
CA ALA A 346 -3.82 -17.91 -26.29
C ALA A 346 -2.80 -18.26 -25.20
N ILE A 347 -1.91 -17.34 -24.84
CA ILE A 347 -1.04 -17.44 -23.68
C ILE A 347 -1.30 -16.23 -22.80
N GLY A 348 -1.83 -16.44 -21.59
CA GLY A 348 -2.02 -15.42 -20.57
C GLY A 348 -0.87 -15.43 -19.59
N ILE A 349 -0.30 -14.25 -19.29
CA ILE A 349 0.88 -14.08 -18.46
C ILE A 349 0.59 -13.07 -17.35
N ALA A 350 0.62 -13.51 -16.08
CA ALA A 350 0.64 -12.64 -14.90
C ALA A 350 2.06 -12.63 -14.33
N GLY A 351 2.78 -11.51 -14.52
CA GLY A 351 4.22 -11.46 -14.27
C GLY A 351 4.61 -11.16 -12.84
N TRP A 352 3.73 -10.62 -11.99
CA TRP A 352 4.11 -10.10 -10.67
C TRP A 352 3.34 -10.77 -9.53
N ALA A 353 4.07 -11.40 -8.61
CA ALA A 353 3.51 -12.29 -7.60
C ALA A 353 2.84 -11.57 -6.41
N GLU A 354 3.23 -10.33 -6.12
CA GLU A 354 2.79 -9.62 -4.92
C GLU A 354 1.39 -9.01 -5.03
N GLN A 355 0.82 -8.96 -6.24
CA GLN A 355 -0.51 -8.40 -6.49
C GLN A 355 -1.40 -9.38 -7.23
N ASP A 356 -2.54 -9.70 -6.63
CA ASP A 356 -3.54 -10.62 -7.14
C ASP A 356 -4.32 -10.11 -8.37
N VAL A 357 -4.30 -8.79 -8.62
CA VAL A 357 -4.95 -8.18 -9.78
C VAL A 357 -4.46 -8.80 -11.10
N PHE A 358 -3.17 -9.15 -11.21
CA PHE A 358 -2.62 -9.68 -12.45
C PHE A 358 -3.12 -11.10 -12.76
N VAL A 359 -3.22 -11.97 -11.76
CA VAL A 359 -3.79 -13.31 -11.98
C VAL A 359 -5.28 -13.24 -12.29
N LYS A 360 -6.04 -12.39 -11.59
CA LYS A 360 -7.46 -12.17 -11.85
C LYS A 360 -7.70 -11.59 -13.24
N GLU A 361 -6.85 -10.65 -13.65
CA GLU A 361 -6.93 -10.06 -14.99
C GLU A 361 -6.64 -11.06 -16.09
N VAL A 362 -5.66 -11.96 -15.93
CA VAL A 362 -5.42 -13.06 -16.88
C VAL A 362 -6.64 -13.97 -16.98
N ASP A 363 -7.19 -14.41 -15.86
CA ASP A 363 -8.35 -15.30 -15.85
C ASP A 363 -9.58 -14.63 -16.49
N GLY A 364 -9.83 -13.39 -16.16
CA GLY A 364 -10.92 -12.60 -16.73
C GLY A 364 -10.73 -12.31 -18.22
N ALA A 365 -9.50 -12.00 -18.66
CA ALA A 365 -9.17 -11.75 -20.06
C ALA A 365 -9.32 -13.01 -20.92
N LEU A 366 -8.79 -14.15 -20.45
CA LEU A 366 -8.97 -15.42 -21.15
C LEU A 366 -10.45 -15.80 -21.26
N GLY A 367 -11.24 -15.60 -20.18
CA GLY A 367 -12.69 -15.81 -20.24
C GLY A 367 -13.43 -14.85 -21.19
N ALA A 368 -12.99 -13.59 -21.31
CA ALA A 368 -13.55 -12.65 -22.30
C ALA A 368 -13.17 -13.03 -23.73
N LEU A 369 -11.92 -13.48 -23.93
CA LEU A 369 -11.43 -13.96 -25.22
C LEU A 369 -12.15 -15.24 -25.65
N GLU A 370 -12.41 -16.18 -24.75
CA GLU A 370 -13.14 -17.42 -25.03
C GLU A 370 -14.59 -17.17 -25.53
N ARG A 371 -15.22 -16.11 -25.03
CA ARG A 371 -16.54 -15.68 -25.53
C ARG A 371 -16.49 -15.03 -26.90
N SER A 372 -15.36 -14.46 -27.30
CA SER A 372 -15.20 -13.64 -28.50
C SER A 372 -14.35 -14.29 -29.60
N LEU A 373 -13.59 -15.34 -29.29
CA LEU A 373 -12.67 -16.04 -30.17
C LEU A 373 -12.67 -17.55 -29.88
N PRO A 374 -12.38 -18.44 -30.84
CA PRO A 374 -12.39 -19.88 -30.65
C PRO A 374 -11.11 -20.38 -29.95
N ILE A 375 -10.88 -19.94 -28.70
CA ILE A 375 -9.71 -20.34 -27.90
C ILE A 375 -9.97 -21.52 -26.95
N ASN A 376 -11.16 -22.09 -26.94
CA ASN A 376 -11.51 -23.19 -26.05
C ASN A 376 -10.58 -24.40 -26.22
N GLY A 377 -9.95 -24.85 -25.15
CA GLY A 377 -8.93 -25.90 -25.16
C GLY A 377 -7.58 -25.47 -25.77
N ARG A 378 -7.40 -24.21 -26.18
CA ARG A 378 -6.20 -23.68 -26.84
C ARG A 378 -5.54 -22.55 -26.03
N SER A 379 -5.73 -22.53 -24.72
CA SER A 379 -5.14 -21.49 -23.86
C SER A 379 -4.15 -22.06 -22.85
N LEU A 380 -3.07 -21.33 -22.62
CA LEU A 380 -2.06 -21.57 -21.58
C LEU A 380 -2.02 -20.41 -20.61
N ARG A 381 -1.67 -20.69 -19.38
CA ARG A 381 -1.44 -19.69 -18.33
C ARG A 381 -0.03 -19.83 -17.77
N LEU A 382 0.67 -18.70 -17.64
CA LEU A 382 1.95 -18.57 -16.94
C LEU A 382 1.75 -17.54 -15.84
N ILE A 383 1.73 -17.97 -14.59
CA ILE A 383 1.26 -17.14 -13.47
C ILE A 383 2.30 -17.08 -12.35
N ASN A 384 2.69 -15.89 -11.99
CA ASN A 384 3.43 -15.61 -10.77
C ASN A 384 2.44 -15.15 -9.69
N ASN A 385 2.02 -16.09 -8.84
CA ASN A 385 1.16 -15.81 -7.70
C ASN A 385 1.33 -16.91 -6.65
N ALA A 386 1.42 -16.54 -5.37
CA ALA A 386 1.70 -17.48 -4.28
C ALA A 386 0.65 -18.60 -4.14
N GLU A 387 -0.61 -18.34 -4.50
CA GLU A 387 -1.69 -19.32 -4.40
C GLU A 387 -1.70 -20.33 -5.54
N THR A 388 -1.04 -20.03 -6.67
CA THR A 388 -1.09 -20.86 -7.89
C THR A 388 0.22 -21.56 -8.25
N VAL A 389 1.32 -21.27 -7.53
CA VAL A 389 2.68 -21.73 -7.88
C VAL A 389 2.86 -23.25 -7.96
N GLU A 390 2.02 -24.02 -7.27
CA GLU A 390 2.06 -25.50 -7.29
C GLU A 390 1.12 -26.11 -8.33
N ALA A 391 0.26 -25.31 -8.97
CA ALA A 391 -0.77 -25.77 -9.89
C ALA A 391 -0.62 -25.23 -11.33
N VAL A 392 0.03 -24.06 -11.48
CA VAL A 392 0.17 -23.36 -12.75
C VAL A 392 1.64 -23.04 -13.00
N PRO A 393 2.16 -23.24 -14.24
CA PRO A 393 3.53 -22.87 -14.58
C PRO A 393 3.83 -21.39 -14.29
N LEU A 394 5.01 -21.10 -13.76
CA LEU A 394 5.46 -19.74 -13.48
C LEU A 394 5.68 -18.92 -14.74
N ALA A 395 5.41 -17.62 -14.67
CA ALA A 395 5.79 -16.63 -15.67
C ALA A 395 7.29 -16.33 -15.57
N SER A 396 8.10 -17.06 -16.29
CA SER A 396 9.54 -16.84 -16.45
C SER A 396 9.92 -16.78 -17.92
N ARG A 397 11.07 -16.17 -18.27
CA ARG A 397 11.54 -16.15 -19.67
C ARG A 397 11.64 -17.56 -20.26
N ARG A 398 12.14 -18.53 -19.46
CA ARG A 398 12.27 -19.93 -19.87
C ARG A 398 10.91 -20.56 -20.15
N ASN A 399 9.95 -20.41 -19.25
CA ASN A 399 8.62 -20.98 -19.39
C ASN A 399 7.83 -20.31 -20.51
N PHE A 400 8.02 -18.99 -20.70
CA PHE A 400 7.47 -18.26 -21.85
C PHE A 400 7.96 -18.83 -23.17
N ALA A 401 9.27 -18.99 -23.33
CA ALA A 401 9.85 -19.58 -24.55
C ALA A 401 9.34 -21.02 -24.78
N ALA A 402 9.24 -21.82 -23.71
CA ALA A 402 8.69 -23.19 -23.80
C ALA A 402 7.20 -23.20 -24.19
N ALA A 403 6.39 -22.28 -23.66
CA ALA A 403 4.98 -22.15 -24.03
C ALA A 403 4.78 -21.72 -25.48
N VAL A 404 5.57 -20.74 -25.96
CA VAL A 404 5.56 -20.34 -27.39
C VAL A 404 5.96 -21.51 -28.29
N GLN A 405 6.99 -22.26 -27.90
CA GLN A 405 7.43 -23.46 -28.64
C GLN A 405 6.32 -24.52 -28.66
N ALA A 406 5.68 -24.82 -27.54
CA ALA A 406 4.61 -25.82 -27.46
C ALA A 406 3.43 -25.44 -28.35
N VAL A 407 2.99 -24.19 -28.34
CA VAL A 407 1.95 -23.71 -29.27
C VAL A 407 2.42 -23.80 -30.72
N GLY A 408 3.67 -23.38 -31.00
CA GLY A 408 4.24 -23.47 -32.35
C GLY A 408 4.33 -24.88 -32.93
N GLN A 409 4.32 -25.93 -32.07
CA GLN A 409 4.30 -27.32 -32.48
C GLN A 409 2.90 -27.85 -32.81
N VAL A 410 1.83 -27.29 -32.22
CA VAL A 410 0.46 -27.78 -32.40
C VAL A 410 -0.36 -26.92 -33.36
N MET A 411 -0.01 -25.64 -33.54
CA MET A 411 -0.72 -24.72 -34.45
C MET A 411 -0.27 -24.84 -35.90
N ASN A 412 -1.16 -24.52 -36.82
CA ASN A 412 -0.80 -24.27 -38.21
C ASN A 412 -0.37 -22.82 -38.40
N LYS A 413 0.93 -22.58 -38.55
CA LYS A 413 1.54 -21.24 -38.57
C LYS A 413 1.07 -20.34 -39.71
N SER A 414 0.50 -20.93 -40.80
CA SER A 414 -0.07 -20.20 -41.94
C SER A 414 -1.53 -19.82 -41.72
N GLU A 415 -2.30 -20.65 -41.03
CA GLU A 415 -3.75 -20.47 -40.79
C GLU A 415 -4.07 -19.84 -39.45
N ASP A 416 -3.41 -20.31 -38.37
CA ASP A 416 -3.74 -19.99 -37.01
C ASP A 416 -3.10 -18.71 -36.53
N VAL A 417 -3.60 -18.22 -35.40
CA VAL A 417 -3.15 -17.00 -34.74
C VAL A 417 -2.72 -17.31 -33.30
N LEU A 418 -1.55 -16.80 -32.85
CA LEU A 418 -1.16 -16.79 -31.46
C LEU A 418 -1.50 -15.45 -30.82
N LEU A 419 -2.28 -15.47 -29.76
CA LEU A 419 -2.59 -14.32 -28.91
C LEU A 419 -1.78 -14.39 -27.61
N LEU A 420 -0.97 -13.37 -27.35
CA LEU A 420 -0.28 -13.16 -26.09
C LEU A 420 -0.99 -12.06 -25.31
N PHE A 421 -1.45 -12.36 -24.10
CA PHE A 421 -1.89 -11.35 -23.14
C PHE A 421 -0.93 -11.35 -21.96
N MET A 422 -0.30 -10.21 -21.70
CA MET A 422 0.71 -10.05 -20.66
C MET A 422 0.31 -8.91 -19.75
N THR A 423 0.20 -9.19 -18.46
CA THR A 423 -0.10 -8.20 -17.44
C THR A 423 0.90 -8.26 -16.29
N SER A 424 1.45 -7.11 -15.90
CA SER A 424 2.44 -6.97 -14.85
C SER A 424 2.78 -5.50 -14.61
N HIS A 425 3.69 -5.22 -13.67
CA HIS A 425 4.44 -3.96 -13.68
C HIS A 425 5.33 -3.88 -14.93
N GLY A 426 5.56 -2.65 -15.40
CA GLY A 426 6.41 -2.39 -16.56
C GLY A 426 7.38 -1.24 -16.35
N ASN A 427 8.46 -1.26 -17.14
CA ASN A 427 9.41 -0.17 -17.28
C ASN A 427 9.87 -0.07 -18.75
N SER A 428 10.78 0.85 -19.06
CA SER A 428 11.33 1.04 -20.42
C SER A 428 12.06 -0.20 -21.00
N GLY A 429 12.42 -1.18 -20.16
CA GLY A 429 13.04 -2.45 -20.59
C GLY A 429 12.04 -3.55 -20.94
N GLY A 430 10.77 -3.43 -20.50
CA GLY A 430 9.73 -4.44 -20.70
C GLY A 430 8.84 -4.66 -19.48
N ILE A 431 8.21 -5.84 -19.38
CA ILE A 431 7.37 -6.23 -18.25
C ILE A 431 8.17 -6.97 -17.18
N GLY A 432 7.82 -6.72 -15.90
CA GLY A 432 8.42 -7.39 -14.75
C GLY A 432 7.96 -8.85 -14.62
N LEU A 433 8.89 -9.73 -14.29
CA LEU A 433 8.63 -11.11 -13.94
C LEU A 433 9.19 -11.36 -12.54
N GLN A 434 8.34 -11.30 -11.53
CA GLN A 434 8.69 -11.58 -10.14
C GLN A 434 7.97 -12.85 -9.70
N VAL A 435 8.75 -13.86 -9.32
CA VAL A 435 8.22 -15.09 -8.74
C VAL A 435 8.03 -14.95 -7.23
N PRO A 436 7.10 -15.69 -6.60
CA PRO A 436 6.94 -15.67 -5.14
C PRO A 436 8.24 -16.03 -4.42
N GLY A 437 8.67 -15.17 -3.49
CA GLY A 437 9.91 -15.37 -2.74
C GLY A 437 11.22 -15.28 -3.55
N GLY A 438 11.14 -14.90 -4.82
CA GLY A 438 12.29 -14.83 -5.73
C GLY A 438 12.63 -13.42 -6.20
N GLY A 439 13.70 -13.31 -6.97
CA GLY A 439 14.10 -12.06 -7.61
C GLY A 439 13.20 -11.67 -8.79
N ALA A 440 13.25 -10.39 -9.17
CA ALA A 440 12.56 -9.88 -10.35
C ALA A 440 13.47 -9.97 -11.60
N ALA A 441 12.89 -10.38 -12.71
CA ALA A 441 13.48 -10.33 -14.05
C ALA A 441 12.62 -9.44 -14.95
N VAL A 442 13.08 -9.14 -16.15
CA VAL A 442 12.32 -8.40 -17.16
C VAL A 442 12.15 -9.26 -18.40
N LEU A 443 10.92 -9.35 -18.93
CA LEU A 443 10.65 -9.90 -20.27
C LEU A 443 10.57 -8.72 -21.24
N SER A 444 11.59 -8.56 -22.07
CA SER A 444 11.67 -7.47 -23.02
C SER A 444 10.86 -7.74 -24.30
N ALA A 445 10.56 -6.66 -25.04
CA ALA A 445 9.93 -6.80 -26.34
C ALA A 445 10.79 -7.62 -27.34
N GLN A 446 12.10 -7.56 -27.21
CA GLN A 446 13.05 -8.37 -28.00
C GLN A 446 12.99 -9.85 -27.63
N ASP A 447 12.87 -10.19 -26.34
CA ASP A 447 12.73 -11.59 -25.91
C ASP A 447 11.43 -12.20 -26.47
N VAL A 448 10.32 -11.41 -26.44
CA VAL A 448 9.04 -11.82 -27.03
C VAL A 448 9.18 -12.03 -28.53
N LYS A 449 9.74 -11.04 -29.24
CA LYS A 449 9.98 -11.13 -30.67
C LYS A 449 10.83 -12.35 -31.05
N ALA A 450 11.97 -12.50 -30.37
CA ALA A 450 12.91 -13.60 -30.64
C ALA A 450 12.26 -14.99 -30.44
N SER A 451 11.41 -15.14 -29.40
CA SER A 451 10.70 -16.39 -29.15
C SER A 451 9.68 -16.69 -30.23
N LEU A 452 8.90 -15.70 -30.69
CA LEU A 452 7.93 -15.83 -31.76
C LEU A 452 8.58 -16.11 -33.11
N ASP A 453 9.63 -15.38 -33.43
CA ASP A 453 10.36 -15.52 -34.73
C ASP A 453 11.10 -16.87 -34.81
N LYS A 454 11.67 -17.34 -33.68
CA LYS A 454 12.29 -18.69 -33.62
C LYS A 454 11.33 -19.80 -33.99
N GLU A 455 10.08 -19.68 -33.55
CA GLU A 455 9.04 -20.67 -33.89
C GLU A 455 8.35 -20.36 -35.22
N GLY A 456 8.71 -19.28 -35.91
CA GLY A 456 8.11 -18.89 -37.20
C GLY A 456 6.65 -18.43 -37.10
N ILE A 457 6.23 -17.96 -35.90
CA ILE A 457 4.86 -17.48 -35.65
C ILE A 457 4.76 -16.03 -36.10
N LYS A 458 4.19 -15.78 -37.27
CA LYS A 458 3.97 -14.46 -37.85
C LYS A 458 2.62 -13.88 -37.43
N ASN A 459 1.53 -14.67 -37.60
CA ASN A 459 0.17 -14.27 -37.21
C ASN A 459 0.06 -14.17 -35.70
N ARG A 460 0.16 -12.94 -35.15
CA ARG A 460 0.23 -12.75 -33.69
C ARG A 460 -0.53 -11.53 -33.22
N VAL A 461 -1.29 -11.68 -32.14
CA VAL A 461 -1.88 -10.59 -31.37
C VAL A 461 -1.10 -10.50 -30.06
N VAL A 462 -0.57 -9.32 -29.74
CA VAL A 462 0.17 -9.08 -28.50
C VAL A 462 -0.51 -7.95 -27.74
N ILE A 463 -1.00 -8.26 -26.54
CA ILE A 463 -1.72 -7.32 -25.67
C ILE A 463 -0.91 -7.17 -24.37
N VAL A 464 -0.49 -5.95 -24.07
CA VAL A 464 0.38 -5.64 -22.91
C VAL A 464 -0.32 -4.70 -21.96
N SER A 465 -0.75 -5.21 -20.81
CA SER A 465 -1.33 -4.45 -19.71
C SER A 465 -0.23 -4.10 -18.69
N ALA A 466 0.55 -3.07 -19.00
CA ALA A 466 1.67 -2.63 -18.15
C ALA A 466 2.03 -1.17 -18.40
N CYS A 467 2.67 -0.52 -17.41
CA CYS A 467 3.34 0.76 -17.58
C CYS A 467 4.41 0.65 -18.68
N PHE A 468 4.62 1.72 -19.44
CA PHE A 468 5.61 1.78 -20.54
C PHE A 468 5.40 0.73 -21.63
N GLY A 469 4.20 0.13 -21.70
CA GLY A 469 3.87 -0.96 -22.63
C GLY A 469 4.13 -0.62 -24.09
N GLY A 470 4.09 0.64 -24.48
CA GLY A 470 4.37 1.13 -25.83
C GLY A 470 5.74 0.71 -26.40
N VAL A 471 6.71 0.35 -25.54
CA VAL A 471 8.01 -0.20 -25.97
C VAL A 471 7.88 -1.51 -26.76
N PHE A 472 6.75 -2.21 -26.63
CA PHE A 472 6.49 -3.44 -27.37
C PHE A 472 6.01 -3.20 -28.81
N VAL A 473 5.46 -2.01 -29.11
CA VAL A 473 4.89 -1.74 -30.44
C VAL A 473 5.94 -1.76 -31.56
N PRO A 474 7.04 -0.97 -31.53
CA PRO A 474 7.96 -0.91 -32.66
C PRO A 474 8.59 -2.25 -33.04
N PRO A 475 9.08 -3.11 -32.10
CA PRO A 475 9.72 -4.36 -32.51
C PRO A 475 8.76 -5.45 -32.95
N LEU A 476 7.47 -5.37 -32.57
CA LEU A 476 6.46 -6.41 -32.86
C LEU A 476 5.49 -6.05 -33.99
N ALA A 477 5.47 -4.79 -34.41
CA ALA A 477 4.58 -4.30 -35.46
C ALA A 477 4.96 -4.91 -36.83
N SER A 478 3.98 -5.45 -37.53
CA SER A 478 4.05 -5.96 -38.89
C SER A 478 2.65 -6.08 -39.50
N ASP A 479 2.53 -6.37 -40.80
CA ASP A 479 1.22 -6.62 -41.42
C ASP A 479 0.50 -7.84 -40.83
N ASP A 480 1.27 -8.83 -40.33
CA ASP A 480 0.76 -10.06 -39.71
C ASP A 480 0.60 -9.93 -38.18
N SER A 481 0.59 -8.70 -37.61
CA SER A 481 0.49 -8.50 -36.16
C SER A 481 -0.54 -7.47 -35.77
N ILE A 482 -1.15 -7.67 -34.58
CA ILE A 482 -1.86 -6.65 -33.80
C ILE A 482 -1.13 -6.50 -32.48
N VAL A 483 -0.78 -5.25 -32.10
CA VAL A 483 -0.11 -4.97 -30.83
C VAL A 483 -0.90 -3.90 -30.10
N LEU A 484 -1.39 -4.20 -28.89
CA LEU A 484 -2.18 -3.29 -28.06
C LEU A 484 -1.48 -3.10 -26.71
N THR A 485 -1.37 -1.88 -26.24
CA THR A 485 -0.68 -1.59 -24.98
C THR A 485 -1.46 -0.64 -24.10
N ALA A 486 -1.36 -0.83 -22.78
CA ALA A 486 -2.05 -0.03 -21.78
C ALA A 486 -1.52 1.41 -21.66
N ALA A 487 -0.29 1.64 -22.08
CA ALA A 487 0.38 2.94 -22.01
C ALA A 487 1.31 3.11 -23.21
N ASP A 488 1.73 4.36 -23.49
CA ASP A 488 2.83 4.62 -24.42
C ASP A 488 4.20 4.21 -23.82
N ALA A 489 5.30 4.48 -24.54
CA ALA A 489 6.64 4.07 -24.13
C ALA A 489 7.22 4.93 -22.97
N GLN A 490 6.57 6.03 -22.59
CA GLN A 490 7.00 6.96 -21.55
C GLN A 490 6.03 7.10 -20.40
N SER A 491 4.79 6.57 -20.53
CA SER A 491 3.71 6.77 -19.57
C SER A 491 3.48 5.54 -18.69
N THR A 492 2.94 5.79 -17.50
CA THR A 492 2.43 4.74 -16.60
C THR A 492 0.99 4.37 -16.95
N SER A 493 0.56 3.15 -16.62
CA SER A 493 -0.83 2.71 -16.61
C SER A 493 -1.31 2.55 -15.16
N PHE A 494 -2.63 2.38 -14.95
CA PHE A 494 -3.23 2.45 -13.62
C PHE A 494 -4.04 1.21 -13.27
N GLY A 495 -4.32 1.06 -11.95
CA GLY A 495 -5.13 -0.02 -11.42
C GLY A 495 -4.36 -1.28 -11.02
N CYS A 496 -3.03 -1.24 -10.93
CA CYS A 496 -2.18 -2.36 -10.53
C CYS A 496 -2.17 -2.59 -9.00
N ALA A 497 -3.29 -2.36 -8.29
CA ALA A 497 -3.35 -2.47 -6.83
C ALA A 497 -3.95 -3.80 -6.38
N THR A 498 -3.45 -4.30 -5.24
CA THR A 498 -4.04 -5.47 -4.55
C THR A 498 -5.52 -5.20 -4.20
N GLY A 499 -6.37 -6.20 -4.40
CA GLY A 499 -7.81 -6.11 -4.12
C GLY A 499 -8.65 -5.63 -5.30
N ARG A 500 -8.03 -5.22 -6.42
CA ARG A 500 -8.73 -5.00 -7.67
C ARG A 500 -8.82 -6.32 -8.46
N ASP A 501 -9.87 -6.46 -9.26
CA ASP A 501 -10.00 -7.59 -10.18
C ASP A 501 -9.40 -7.29 -11.57
N TRP A 502 -9.21 -6.00 -11.88
CA TRP A 502 -8.75 -5.52 -13.19
C TRP A 502 -7.87 -4.28 -13.05
N THR A 503 -6.87 -4.17 -13.93
CA THR A 503 -6.26 -2.88 -14.25
C THR A 503 -7.25 -2.01 -15.02
N TYR A 504 -6.99 -0.71 -15.19
CA TYR A 504 -7.83 0.16 -16.03
C TYR A 504 -7.90 -0.36 -17.47
N PHE A 505 -6.77 -0.81 -18.00
CA PHE A 505 -6.71 -1.32 -19.38
C PHE A 505 -7.47 -2.63 -19.55
N GLY A 506 -7.30 -3.57 -18.63
CA GLY A 506 -8.02 -4.84 -18.70
C GLY A 506 -9.53 -4.68 -18.51
N ASP A 507 -9.95 -3.83 -17.56
CA ASP A 507 -11.38 -3.51 -17.38
C ASP A 507 -11.94 -2.88 -18.66
N ALA A 508 -11.28 -1.85 -19.19
CA ALA A 508 -11.75 -1.16 -20.39
C ALA A 508 -11.79 -2.07 -21.60
N LEU A 509 -10.73 -2.85 -21.86
CA LEU A 509 -10.62 -3.66 -23.07
C LEU A 509 -11.46 -4.95 -22.98
N PHE A 510 -11.24 -5.78 -21.96
CA PHE A 510 -11.82 -7.11 -21.88
C PHE A 510 -13.21 -7.13 -21.24
N LYS A 511 -13.38 -6.37 -20.16
CA LYS A 511 -14.65 -6.37 -19.42
C LYS A 511 -15.69 -5.46 -20.04
N GLN A 512 -15.31 -4.29 -20.56
CA GLN A 512 -16.28 -3.29 -21.07
C GLN A 512 -16.42 -3.30 -22.60
N SER A 513 -15.36 -3.56 -23.35
CA SER A 513 -15.34 -3.30 -24.80
C SER A 513 -15.38 -4.56 -25.68
N LEU A 514 -14.67 -5.63 -25.30
CA LEU A 514 -14.63 -6.86 -26.09
C LEU A 514 -15.93 -7.65 -25.88
N ARG A 515 -16.66 -7.86 -26.98
CA ARG A 515 -17.92 -8.60 -27.03
C ARG A 515 -17.90 -9.55 -28.22
N PRO A 516 -18.70 -10.64 -28.23
CA PRO A 516 -18.89 -11.45 -29.42
C PRO A 516 -19.21 -10.58 -30.65
N GLY A 517 -18.49 -10.79 -31.74
CA GLY A 517 -18.62 -10.00 -32.97
C GLY A 517 -17.92 -8.64 -32.98
N THR A 518 -17.27 -8.21 -31.88
CA THR A 518 -16.50 -6.97 -31.84
C THR A 518 -15.04 -7.26 -32.16
N ASP A 519 -14.47 -6.64 -33.19
CA ASP A 519 -13.06 -6.75 -33.54
C ASP A 519 -12.16 -5.97 -32.56
N PHE A 520 -10.86 -6.28 -32.55
CA PHE A 520 -9.90 -5.66 -31.63
C PHE A 520 -9.77 -4.14 -31.83
N ARG A 521 -9.94 -3.62 -33.05
CA ARG A 521 -9.84 -2.18 -33.29
C ARG A 521 -10.97 -1.44 -32.60
N ARG A 522 -12.22 -1.88 -32.82
CA ARG A 522 -13.40 -1.27 -32.18
C ARG A 522 -13.35 -1.39 -30.66
N ALA A 523 -12.98 -2.57 -30.15
CA ALA A 523 -12.82 -2.79 -28.71
C ALA A 523 -11.76 -1.85 -28.11
N PHE A 524 -10.62 -1.71 -28.78
CA PHE A 524 -9.52 -0.86 -28.33
C PHE A 524 -9.86 0.64 -28.40
N ASP A 525 -10.49 1.11 -29.46
CA ASP A 525 -10.91 2.50 -29.59
C ASP A 525 -11.91 2.89 -28.48
N HIS A 526 -12.86 2.01 -28.17
CA HIS A 526 -13.79 2.21 -27.06
C HIS A 526 -13.06 2.17 -25.71
N ALA A 527 -12.15 1.24 -25.51
CA ALA A 527 -11.34 1.15 -24.28
C ALA A 527 -10.53 2.43 -24.03
N ARG A 528 -9.94 3.01 -25.08
CA ARG A 528 -9.21 4.30 -24.97
C ARG A 528 -10.09 5.46 -24.49
N ILE A 529 -11.35 5.49 -24.90
CA ILE A 529 -12.32 6.52 -24.45
C ILE A 529 -12.60 6.32 -22.96
N LEU A 530 -12.87 5.09 -22.53
CA LEU A 530 -13.13 4.77 -21.12
C LEU A 530 -11.93 5.13 -20.23
N ILE A 531 -10.72 4.72 -20.63
CA ILE A 531 -9.50 4.99 -19.87
C ILE A 531 -9.28 6.49 -19.68
N ARG A 532 -9.39 7.30 -20.75
CA ARG A 532 -9.27 8.75 -20.65
C ARG A 532 -10.29 9.36 -19.68
N SER A 533 -11.53 8.84 -19.71
CA SER A 533 -12.59 9.31 -18.81
C SER A 533 -12.25 9.01 -17.36
N TRP A 534 -11.77 7.77 -17.07
CA TRP A 534 -11.40 7.38 -15.71
C TRP A 534 -10.16 8.11 -15.20
N GLU A 535 -9.14 8.26 -16.04
CA GLU A 535 -7.94 9.03 -15.70
C GLU A 535 -8.29 10.50 -15.38
N ALA A 536 -9.19 11.11 -16.15
CA ALA A 536 -9.64 12.48 -15.89
C ALA A 536 -10.46 12.59 -14.59
N MET A 537 -11.36 11.63 -14.30
CA MET A 537 -12.12 11.58 -13.06
C MET A 537 -11.23 11.42 -11.84
N ASP A 538 -10.21 10.55 -11.93
CA ASP A 538 -9.29 10.22 -10.85
C ASP A 538 -8.08 11.17 -10.80
N ARG A 539 -8.04 12.18 -11.69
CA ARG A 539 -6.95 13.18 -11.80
C ARG A 539 -5.58 12.55 -12.01
N LEU A 540 -5.54 11.48 -12.79
CA LEU A 540 -4.32 10.77 -13.15
C LEU A 540 -3.73 11.35 -14.45
N PRO A 541 -2.41 11.27 -14.64
CA PRO A 541 -1.79 11.59 -15.93
C PRO A 541 -2.26 10.62 -17.01
N ALA A 542 -2.30 11.06 -18.26
CA ALA A 542 -2.73 10.21 -19.37
C ALA A 542 -1.76 9.05 -19.60
N SER A 543 -2.27 7.81 -19.63
CA SER A 543 -1.47 6.61 -19.98
C SER A 543 -1.21 6.50 -21.48
N ASN A 544 -2.04 7.07 -22.34
CA ASN A 544 -1.92 7.06 -23.81
C ASN A 544 -1.81 5.66 -24.41
N PRO A 545 -2.82 4.78 -24.29
CA PRO A 545 -2.78 3.44 -24.85
C PRO A 545 -2.46 3.45 -26.35
N GLN A 546 -1.55 2.55 -26.77
CA GLN A 546 -1.08 2.45 -28.17
C GLN A 546 -1.61 1.19 -28.85
N GLY A 547 -1.94 1.30 -30.14
CA GLY A 547 -2.42 0.19 -30.95
C GLY A 547 -1.80 0.16 -32.33
N HIS A 548 -1.24 -0.98 -32.72
CA HIS A 548 -0.86 -1.31 -34.10
C HIS A 548 -1.79 -2.39 -34.62
N PHE A 549 -2.28 -2.23 -35.84
CA PHE A 549 -3.20 -3.16 -36.48
C PHE A 549 -2.71 -3.47 -37.90
N GLY A 550 -1.99 -4.56 -38.04
CA GLY A 550 -1.53 -5.07 -39.32
C GLY A 550 -2.68 -5.47 -40.25
N ALA A 551 -2.60 -5.07 -41.51
CA ALA A 551 -3.70 -5.24 -42.46
C ALA A 551 -4.01 -6.72 -42.72
N ALA A 552 -2.97 -7.55 -42.91
CA ALA A 552 -3.13 -8.98 -43.17
C ALA A 552 -3.78 -9.73 -42.00
N LEU A 553 -3.33 -9.46 -40.77
CA LEU A 553 -3.91 -10.12 -39.59
C LEU A 553 -5.34 -9.63 -39.31
N THR A 554 -5.61 -8.33 -39.48
CA THR A 554 -6.97 -7.79 -39.33
C THR A 554 -7.94 -8.46 -40.28
N ALA A 555 -7.57 -8.60 -41.57
CA ALA A 555 -8.38 -9.29 -42.57
C ALA A 555 -8.57 -10.79 -42.23
N LYS A 556 -7.55 -11.45 -41.67
CA LYS A 556 -7.61 -12.87 -41.25
C LYS A 556 -8.57 -13.08 -40.09
N LEU A 557 -8.61 -12.16 -39.09
CA LEU A 557 -9.47 -12.28 -37.92
C LEU A 557 -10.91 -11.79 -38.14
N ASP A 558 -11.19 -10.96 -39.15
CA ASP A 558 -12.52 -10.44 -39.44
C ASP A 558 -13.61 -11.53 -39.59
N PRO A 559 -13.41 -12.62 -40.38
CA PRO A 559 -14.38 -13.69 -40.44
C PRO A 559 -14.53 -14.47 -39.12
N VAL A 560 -13.46 -14.56 -38.33
CA VAL A 560 -13.50 -15.23 -37.02
C VAL A 560 -14.41 -14.45 -36.06
N PHE A 561 -14.25 -13.11 -35.96
CA PHE A 561 -15.13 -12.28 -35.16
C PHE A 561 -16.58 -12.30 -35.61
N LYS A 562 -16.82 -12.29 -36.97
CA LYS A 562 -18.17 -12.38 -37.53
C LYS A 562 -18.85 -13.70 -37.18
N ALA A 563 -18.13 -14.80 -37.20
CA ALA A 563 -18.66 -16.12 -36.83
C ALA A 563 -19.06 -16.17 -35.34
N MET A 564 -18.35 -15.45 -34.47
CA MET A 564 -18.66 -15.38 -33.03
C MET A 564 -19.83 -14.44 -32.70
N ALA A 565 -20.28 -13.61 -33.66
CA ALA A 565 -21.39 -12.68 -33.41
C ALA A 565 -22.75 -13.41 -33.25
N GLY A 566 -22.83 -14.68 -33.62
CA GLY A 566 -24.10 -15.40 -33.72
C GLY A 566 -24.93 -14.95 -34.96
N PRO A 567 -25.96 -15.72 -35.32
CA PRO A 567 -26.89 -15.31 -36.36
C PRO A 567 -27.75 -14.09 -35.95
#